data_08795e12f8dae5696a98eae410aad4dc
#
_entry.id   08795e12f8dae5696a98eae410aad4dc
#
_cell.length_a   1.000
_cell.length_b   1.000
_cell.length_c   1.000
_cell.angle_alpha   90.00
_cell.angle_beta   90.00
_cell.angle_gamma   90.00
#
_symmetry.space_group_name_H-M   'P 1'
#
loop_
_entity.id
_entity.type
_entity.pdbx_description
1 polymer ?
#
loop_
_entity_poly.entity_id
_entity_poly.type
_entity_poly.pdbx_seq_one_letter_code
_entity_poly.pdbx_strand_id
1 'polypeptide(L)'
;MFQQKSYLAKQVGAHFYEIKGPNAPKWYIIDAKDQVVGRLASMIAKIIIGKHKTTYTPHVDTGDFVIVINADKVVFTRNKLDGKIYRDYSGYISGLKERTARQMLQDKPEEIITRAVYGMTNKSTLANHQMKKLKVYAGTEHPHSSQQPKDITDAGMKSAKYHSVFEKKAVFKKA
;
A
#
# COMPACT_ATOMS: atom_id res chain seq x y z
N MET A 1 -28.46 22.68 2.88
CA MET A 1 -28.40 21.24 3.22
C MET A 1 -27.59 20.54 2.12
N PHE A 2 -26.35 20.13 2.41
CA PHE A 2 -25.50 19.44 1.43
C PHE A 2 -26.01 18.00 1.29
N GLN A 3 -26.63 17.66 0.18
CA GLN A 3 -26.97 16.27 -0.13
C GLN A 3 -25.68 15.49 -0.41
N GLN A 4 -25.36 14.55 0.44
CA GLN A 4 -24.26 13.63 0.24
C GLN A 4 -24.64 12.68 -0.92
N LYS A 5 -24.05 12.89 -2.10
CA LYS A 5 -24.30 12.03 -3.27
C LYS A 5 -23.61 10.68 -3.06
N SER A 6 -24.40 9.63 -3.02
CA SER A 6 -23.89 8.25 -3.08
C SER A 6 -23.67 7.86 -4.55
N TYR A 7 -22.45 7.46 -4.89
CA TYR A 7 -22.15 6.97 -6.23
C TYR A 7 -22.49 5.48 -6.34
N LEU A 8 -23.37 5.13 -7.26
CA LEU A 8 -23.70 3.75 -7.54
C LEU A 8 -22.59 3.07 -8.36
N ALA A 9 -22.49 1.75 -8.27
CA ALA A 9 -21.48 0.96 -8.97
C ALA A 9 -21.48 1.23 -10.49
N LYS A 10 -22.63 1.48 -11.11
CA LYS A 10 -22.75 1.88 -12.54
C LYS A 10 -22.13 3.25 -12.83
N GLN A 11 -22.17 4.19 -11.87
CA GLN A 11 -21.62 5.55 -12.06
C GLN A 11 -20.11 5.60 -11.84
N VAL A 12 -19.59 4.66 -11.07
CA VAL A 12 -18.16 4.53 -10.78
C VAL A 12 -17.51 3.45 -11.65
N GLY A 13 -18.35 2.66 -12.36
CA GLY A 13 -17.96 1.55 -13.21
C GLY A 13 -17.74 0.26 -12.44
N ALA A 14 -18.75 -0.61 -12.46
CA ALA A 14 -18.66 -1.95 -11.89
C ALA A 14 -17.69 -2.86 -12.66
N HIS A 15 -17.46 -2.56 -13.96
CA HIS A 15 -16.49 -3.23 -14.80
C HIS A 15 -15.20 -2.40 -14.88
N PHE A 16 -14.14 -2.89 -14.26
CA PHE A 16 -12.83 -2.26 -14.15
C PHE A 16 -12.20 -1.82 -15.48
N TYR A 17 -12.65 -2.36 -16.60
CA TYR A 17 -12.04 -2.18 -17.92
C TYR A 17 -12.72 -1.16 -18.83
N GLU A 18 -13.91 -0.66 -18.47
CA GLU A 18 -14.72 0.21 -19.33
C GLU A 18 -14.78 1.67 -18.90
N ILE A 19 -14.17 2.05 -17.77
CA ILE A 19 -14.25 3.42 -17.28
C ILE A 19 -13.26 4.29 -18.04
N LYS A 20 -13.74 4.98 -19.06
CA LYS A 20 -13.05 6.10 -19.68
C LYS A 20 -13.48 7.39 -18.99
N GLY A 21 -12.51 8.20 -18.52
CA GLY A 21 -12.82 9.50 -17.93
C GLY A 21 -12.00 9.82 -16.67
N PRO A 22 -12.25 10.94 -16.00
CA PRO A 22 -11.46 11.41 -14.85
C PRO A 22 -11.48 10.47 -13.64
N ASN A 23 -12.50 9.62 -13.55
CA ASN A 23 -12.68 8.64 -12.46
C ASN A 23 -12.11 7.25 -12.80
N ALA A 24 -11.54 7.07 -14.00
CA ALA A 24 -10.91 5.81 -14.38
C ALA A 24 -9.83 5.41 -13.36
N PRO A 25 -9.68 4.10 -13.07
CA PRO A 25 -8.60 3.63 -12.20
C PRO A 25 -7.25 3.94 -12.86
N LYS A 26 -6.40 4.64 -12.13
CA LYS A 26 -5.06 5.04 -12.57
C LYS A 26 -4.02 4.05 -12.06
N TRP A 27 -2.88 4.02 -12.71
CA TRP A 27 -1.73 3.26 -12.28
C TRP A 27 -0.70 4.18 -11.65
N TYR A 28 -0.23 3.79 -10.47
CA TYR A 28 0.80 4.50 -9.73
C TYR A 28 1.97 3.57 -9.46
N ILE A 29 3.17 4.12 -9.50
CA ILE A 29 4.39 3.43 -9.08
C ILE A 29 4.97 4.15 -7.86
N ILE A 30 5.51 3.37 -6.93
CA ILE A 30 6.10 3.85 -5.68
C ILE A 30 7.40 3.10 -5.46
N ASP A 31 8.48 3.81 -5.24
CA ASP A 31 9.75 3.24 -4.81
C ASP A 31 9.72 3.07 -3.28
N ALA A 32 9.92 1.84 -2.83
CA ALA A 32 9.94 1.49 -1.40
C ALA A 32 11.33 1.66 -0.76
N LYS A 33 12.35 1.99 -1.55
CA LYS A 33 13.71 2.18 -1.05
C LYS A 33 13.74 3.22 0.08
N ASP A 34 14.39 2.87 1.20
CA ASP A 34 14.56 3.71 2.39
C ASP A 34 13.24 4.16 3.06
N GLN A 35 12.12 3.55 2.65
CA GLN A 35 10.80 3.88 3.17
C GLN A 35 10.45 3.06 4.40
N VAL A 36 9.83 3.70 5.40
CA VAL A 36 9.32 3.00 6.57
C VAL A 36 8.06 2.22 6.20
N VAL A 37 8.08 0.88 6.37
CA VAL A 37 7.00 -0.04 6.00
C VAL A 37 5.61 0.45 6.40
N GLY A 38 5.42 0.90 7.66
CA GLY A 38 4.10 1.30 8.15
C GLY A 38 3.55 2.56 7.48
N ARG A 39 4.41 3.53 7.15
CA ARG A 39 4.02 4.77 6.47
C ARG A 39 3.70 4.52 5.01
N LEU A 40 4.58 3.76 4.36
CA LEU A 40 4.37 3.30 2.99
C LEU A 40 3.03 2.56 2.87
N ALA A 41 2.78 1.59 3.74
CA ALA A 41 1.54 0.80 3.74
C ALA A 41 0.29 1.66 3.96
N SER A 42 0.34 2.68 4.82
CA SER A 42 -0.80 3.58 5.06
C SER A 42 -1.13 4.45 3.85
N MET A 43 -0.12 4.89 3.09
CA MET A 43 -0.30 5.63 1.85
C MET A 43 -0.91 4.73 0.77
N ILE A 44 -0.33 3.54 0.57
CA ILE A 44 -0.82 2.54 -0.40
C ILE A 44 -2.28 2.19 -0.10
N ALA A 45 -2.63 1.90 1.16
CA ALA A 45 -3.99 1.57 1.56
C ALA A 45 -5.00 2.67 1.20
N LYS A 46 -4.66 3.95 1.39
CA LYS A 46 -5.52 5.08 1.00
C LYS A 46 -5.78 5.12 -0.50
N ILE A 47 -4.76 4.82 -1.32
CA ILE A 47 -4.87 4.83 -2.79
C ILE A 47 -5.70 3.65 -3.27
N ILE A 48 -5.45 2.44 -2.77
CA ILE A 48 -6.16 1.21 -3.16
C ILE A 48 -7.63 1.26 -2.77
N ILE A 49 -7.96 1.83 -1.59
CA ILE A 49 -9.34 2.02 -1.15
C ILE A 49 -10.02 3.16 -1.94
N GLY A 50 -9.25 4.11 -2.48
CA GLY A 50 -9.76 5.25 -3.23
C GLY A 50 -10.13 6.45 -2.37
N LYS A 51 -9.68 6.53 -1.11
CA LYS A 51 -9.98 7.63 -0.18
C LYS A 51 -9.46 9.01 -0.65
N HIS A 52 -8.60 9.07 -1.65
CA HIS A 52 -8.08 10.29 -2.24
C HIS A 52 -9.01 10.88 -3.33
N LYS A 53 -10.01 10.12 -3.77
CA LYS A 53 -10.97 10.54 -4.79
C LYS A 53 -12.23 11.16 -4.19
N THR A 54 -12.79 12.15 -4.87
CA THR A 54 -14.08 12.77 -4.50
C THR A 54 -15.27 11.83 -4.65
N THR A 55 -15.12 10.80 -5.50
CA THR A 55 -16.12 9.75 -5.76
C THR A 55 -16.10 8.60 -4.77
N TYR A 56 -15.27 8.71 -3.71
CA TYR A 56 -15.14 7.63 -2.74
C TYR A 56 -16.48 7.32 -2.06
N THR A 57 -16.86 6.04 -2.11
CA THR A 57 -18.00 5.46 -1.39
C THR A 57 -17.56 4.15 -0.73
N PRO A 58 -17.91 3.89 0.54
CA PRO A 58 -17.40 2.74 1.28
C PRO A 58 -17.76 1.37 0.71
N HIS A 59 -18.89 1.26 -0.01
CA HIS A 59 -19.40 0.00 -0.56
C HIS A 59 -19.00 -0.24 -2.02
N VAL A 60 -18.32 0.72 -2.66
CA VAL A 60 -17.90 0.63 -4.07
C VAL A 60 -16.38 0.70 -4.17
N ASP A 61 -15.81 -0.11 -5.04
CA ASP A 61 -14.37 -0.09 -5.31
C ASP A 61 -14.01 1.03 -6.28
N THR A 62 -13.52 2.15 -5.75
CA THR A 62 -13.10 3.33 -6.51
C THR A 62 -11.60 3.51 -6.58
N GLY A 63 -10.84 2.59 -5.97
CA GLY A 63 -9.40 2.71 -5.80
C GLY A 63 -8.61 2.55 -7.09
N ASP A 64 -7.32 2.88 -7.01
CA ASP A 64 -6.37 2.84 -8.11
C ASP A 64 -5.40 1.65 -7.98
N PHE A 65 -4.70 1.34 -9.07
CA PHE A 65 -3.65 0.34 -9.08
C PHE A 65 -2.35 0.92 -8.54
N VAL A 66 -1.65 0.15 -7.73
CA VAL A 66 -0.37 0.55 -7.15
C VAL A 66 0.68 -0.53 -7.42
N ILE A 67 1.79 -0.11 -8.00
CA ILE A 67 3.00 -0.91 -8.19
C ILE A 67 4.01 -0.43 -7.15
N VAL A 68 4.57 -1.35 -6.39
CA VAL A 68 5.66 -1.06 -5.45
C VAL A 68 6.90 -1.78 -5.92
N ILE A 69 7.99 -1.05 -6.06
CA ILE A 69 9.30 -1.57 -6.45
C ILE A 69 10.29 -1.45 -5.29
N ASN A 70 11.41 -2.18 -5.37
CA ASN A 70 12.45 -2.22 -4.33
C ASN A 70 11.93 -2.65 -2.94
N ALA A 71 11.03 -3.61 -2.88
CA ALA A 71 10.49 -4.09 -1.61
C ALA A 71 11.54 -4.72 -0.68
N ASP A 72 12.69 -5.13 -1.19
CA ASP A 72 13.84 -5.63 -0.46
C ASP A 72 14.54 -4.54 0.38
N LYS A 73 14.41 -3.26 0.00
CA LYS A 73 15.11 -2.12 0.60
C LYS A 73 14.25 -1.31 1.56
N VAL A 74 13.13 -1.86 2.02
CA VAL A 74 12.27 -1.20 3.02
C VAL A 74 12.92 -1.16 4.40
N VAL A 75 12.59 -0.14 5.17
CA VAL A 75 13.18 0.10 6.49
C VAL A 75 12.16 -0.15 7.60
N PHE A 76 12.63 -0.81 8.66
CA PHE A 76 11.90 -0.94 9.92
C PHE A 76 12.44 0.05 10.95
N THR A 77 11.55 0.67 11.71
CA THR A 77 11.95 1.59 12.78
C THR A 77 12.25 0.84 14.06
N ARG A 78 13.23 1.32 14.84
CA ARG A 78 13.66 0.71 16.11
C ARG A 78 14.06 -0.78 15.92
N ASN A 79 13.84 -1.59 16.91
CA ASN A 79 14.23 -3.02 16.93
C ASN A 79 13.17 -3.94 16.27
N LYS A 80 12.31 -3.40 15.38
CA LYS A 80 11.25 -4.21 14.74
C LYS A 80 11.79 -5.24 13.75
N LEU A 81 13.01 -5.04 13.25
CA LEU A 81 13.61 -6.01 12.33
C LEU A 81 13.79 -7.39 13.00
N ASP A 82 14.18 -7.40 14.27
CA ASP A 82 14.39 -8.64 15.03
C ASP A 82 13.21 -8.99 15.94
N GLY A 83 12.55 -7.98 16.51
CA GLY A 83 11.45 -8.19 17.46
C GLY A 83 10.07 -8.44 16.83
N LYS A 84 9.87 -8.15 15.53
CA LYS A 84 8.59 -8.39 14.87
C LYS A 84 8.53 -9.81 14.34
N ILE A 85 7.53 -10.58 14.80
CA ILE A 85 7.29 -11.96 14.38
C ILE A 85 6.07 -12.02 13.47
N TYR A 86 6.22 -12.68 12.33
CA TYR A 86 5.14 -13.06 11.42
C TYR A 86 4.76 -14.51 11.69
N ARG A 87 3.47 -14.74 11.97
CA ARG A 87 2.93 -16.06 12.29
C ARG A 87 2.04 -16.54 11.16
N ASP A 88 2.25 -17.78 10.75
CA ASP A 88 1.45 -18.48 9.77
C ASP A 88 1.00 -19.82 10.39
N TYR A 89 -0.31 -20.09 10.35
CA TYR A 89 -0.86 -21.32 10.86
C TYR A 89 -1.54 -22.11 9.73
N SER A 90 -1.14 -23.35 9.54
CA SER A 90 -1.66 -24.20 8.46
C SER A 90 -2.99 -24.89 8.79
N GLY A 91 -3.47 -24.80 10.03
CA GLY A 91 -4.68 -25.49 10.50
C GLY A 91 -4.44 -26.89 11.05
N TYR A 92 -3.23 -27.43 10.98
CA TYR A 92 -2.86 -28.75 11.51
C TYR A 92 -2.12 -28.66 12.83
N ILE A 93 -2.11 -29.74 13.60
CA ILE A 93 -1.34 -29.87 14.84
C ILE A 93 0.14 -29.58 14.51
N SER A 94 0.81 -28.78 15.34
CA SER A 94 2.19 -28.29 15.14
C SER A 94 2.41 -27.44 13.88
N GLY A 95 1.35 -26.98 13.22
CA GLY A 95 1.42 -26.19 11.99
C GLY A 95 1.70 -24.70 12.17
N LEU A 96 1.98 -24.23 13.38
CA LEU A 96 2.37 -22.84 13.63
C LEU A 96 3.82 -22.60 13.17
N LYS A 97 3.99 -21.69 12.21
CA LYS A 97 5.31 -21.23 11.73
C LYS A 97 5.52 -19.78 12.14
N GLU A 98 6.66 -19.52 12.73
CA GLU A 98 7.06 -18.16 13.13
C GLU A 98 8.31 -17.75 12.35
N ARG A 99 8.32 -16.52 11.84
CA ARG A 99 9.46 -15.92 11.16
C ARG A 99 9.66 -14.51 11.66
N THR A 100 10.92 -14.12 11.91
CA THR A 100 11.25 -12.73 12.23
C THR A 100 11.11 -11.86 10.98
N ALA A 101 10.98 -10.54 11.18
CA ALA A 101 10.91 -9.61 10.04
C ALA A 101 12.20 -9.66 9.20
N ARG A 102 13.35 -9.93 9.82
CA ARG A 102 14.64 -10.11 9.14
C ARG A 102 14.58 -11.30 8.18
N GLN A 103 14.14 -12.47 8.64
CA GLN A 103 13.98 -13.65 7.80
C GLN A 103 12.97 -13.43 6.67
N MET A 104 11.84 -12.79 7.00
CA MET A 104 10.81 -12.50 6.01
C MET A 104 11.31 -11.53 4.93
N LEU A 105 12.17 -10.56 5.28
CA LEU A 105 12.75 -9.63 4.32
C LEU A 105 13.71 -10.32 3.34
N GLN A 106 14.43 -11.35 3.80
CA GLN A 106 15.33 -12.15 2.97
C GLN A 106 14.58 -13.12 2.07
N ASP A 107 13.57 -13.82 2.62
CA ASP A 107 12.85 -14.87 1.91
C ASP A 107 11.79 -14.32 0.95
N LYS A 108 10.95 -13.39 1.46
CA LYS A 108 9.76 -12.88 0.76
C LYS A 108 9.47 -11.42 1.12
N PRO A 109 10.26 -10.46 0.64
CA PRO A 109 10.08 -9.04 0.95
C PRO A 109 8.72 -8.49 0.53
N GLU A 110 8.14 -9.02 -0.55
CA GLU A 110 6.85 -8.62 -1.07
C GLU A 110 5.69 -8.86 -0.08
N GLU A 111 5.76 -9.96 0.69
CA GLU A 111 4.74 -10.28 1.68
C GLU A 111 4.70 -9.29 2.83
N ILE A 112 5.81 -8.67 3.19
CA ILE A 112 5.88 -7.68 4.28
C ILE A 112 4.94 -6.52 3.98
N ILE A 113 5.05 -5.95 2.77
CA ILE A 113 4.23 -4.82 2.34
C ILE A 113 2.78 -5.27 2.17
N THR A 114 2.55 -6.39 1.51
CA THR A 114 1.20 -6.93 1.27
C THR A 114 0.46 -7.18 2.58
N ARG A 115 1.08 -7.82 3.57
CA ARG A 115 0.49 -8.06 4.90
C ARG A 115 0.25 -6.75 5.66
N ALA A 116 1.16 -5.77 5.54
CA ALA A 116 1.00 -4.48 6.18
C ALA A 116 -0.19 -3.70 5.59
N VAL A 117 -0.34 -3.68 4.27
CA VAL A 117 -1.47 -3.03 3.59
C VAL A 117 -2.78 -3.75 3.89
N TYR A 118 -2.80 -5.09 3.82
CA TYR A 118 -3.98 -5.88 4.15
C TYR A 118 -4.47 -5.64 5.59
N GLY A 119 -3.55 -5.50 6.55
CA GLY A 119 -3.88 -5.15 7.93
C GLY A 119 -4.52 -3.75 8.09
N MET A 120 -4.36 -2.87 7.10
CA MET A 120 -4.94 -1.51 7.08
C MET A 120 -6.24 -1.42 6.27
N THR A 121 -6.69 -2.52 5.68
CA THR A 121 -7.97 -2.62 4.96
C THR A 121 -9.05 -3.24 5.85
N ASN A 122 -10.31 -3.18 5.43
CA ASN A 122 -11.47 -3.66 6.21
C ASN A 122 -11.59 -5.18 6.29
N LYS A 123 -10.68 -5.96 5.68
CA LYS A 123 -10.68 -7.44 5.64
C LYS A 123 -11.99 -8.08 5.15
N SER A 124 -12.75 -7.35 4.35
CA SER A 124 -14.00 -7.81 3.72
C SER A 124 -13.75 -8.41 2.33
N THR A 125 -14.79 -8.98 1.72
CA THR A 125 -14.73 -9.42 0.30
C THR A 125 -14.32 -8.28 -0.63
N LEU A 126 -14.83 -7.06 -0.40
CA LEU A 126 -14.43 -5.86 -1.12
C LEU A 126 -12.92 -5.57 -0.96
N ALA A 127 -12.40 -5.68 0.27
CA ALA A 127 -10.98 -5.49 0.53
C ALA A 127 -10.10 -6.52 -0.22
N ASN A 128 -10.55 -7.77 -0.32
CA ASN A 128 -9.84 -8.78 -1.11
C ASN A 128 -9.79 -8.42 -2.61
N HIS A 129 -10.86 -7.82 -3.17
CA HIS A 129 -10.82 -7.28 -4.53
C HIS A 129 -9.89 -6.08 -4.66
N GLN A 130 -9.90 -5.17 -3.68
CA GLN A 130 -9.00 -4.02 -3.63
C GLN A 130 -7.52 -4.44 -3.57
N MET A 131 -7.19 -5.47 -2.80
CA MET A 131 -5.82 -6.01 -2.70
C MET A 131 -5.28 -6.57 -4.02
N LYS A 132 -6.12 -7.04 -4.93
CA LYS A 132 -5.69 -7.48 -6.28
C LYS A 132 -5.06 -6.35 -7.10
N LYS A 133 -5.34 -5.08 -6.76
CA LYS A 133 -4.76 -3.90 -7.39
C LYS A 133 -3.34 -3.56 -6.90
N LEU A 134 -2.90 -4.17 -5.80
CA LEU A 134 -1.54 -4.04 -5.30
C LEU A 134 -0.63 -5.04 -6.02
N LYS A 135 0.44 -4.54 -6.61
CA LYS A 135 1.52 -5.31 -7.21
C LYS A 135 2.83 -4.93 -6.53
N VAL A 136 3.49 -5.88 -5.90
CA VAL A 136 4.73 -5.64 -5.15
C VAL A 136 5.85 -6.45 -5.81
N TYR A 137 7.00 -5.83 -6.00
CA TYR A 137 8.19 -6.42 -6.60
C TYR A 137 9.40 -6.16 -5.71
N ALA A 138 10.23 -7.19 -5.52
CA ALA A 138 11.45 -7.09 -4.72
C ALA A 138 12.46 -6.14 -5.37
N GLY A 139 12.67 -6.26 -6.68
CA GLY A 139 13.60 -5.44 -7.45
C GLY A 139 12.98 -4.19 -8.07
N THR A 140 13.72 -3.61 -9.02
CA THR A 140 13.32 -2.40 -9.77
C THR A 140 12.44 -2.71 -10.97
N GLU A 141 12.53 -3.92 -11.52
CA GLU A 141 11.84 -4.31 -12.74
C GLU A 141 10.40 -4.73 -12.47
N HIS A 142 9.49 -4.32 -13.35
CA HIS A 142 8.08 -4.70 -13.29
C HIS A 142 7.48 -4.88 -14.69
N PRO A 143 6.52 -5.81 -14.90
CA PRO A 143 5.95 -6.12 -16.22
C PRO A 143 4.86 -5.11 -16.67
N HIS A 144 4.61 -4.04 -15.91
CA HIS A 144 3.48 -3.11 -16.12
C HIS A 144 3.89 -1.80 -16.81
N SER A 145 4.96 -1.79 -17.62
CA SER A 145 5.41 -0.59 -18.34
C SER A 145 4.37 -0.06 -19.35
N SER A 146 3.64 -0.98 -19.97
CA SER A 146 2.57 -0.64 -20.94
C SER A 146 1.42 0.18 -20.34
N GLN A 147 1.18 0.11 -19.04
CA GLN A 147 0.16 0.88 -18.33
C GLN A 147 0.59 2.32 -18.03
N GLN A 148 1.83 2.69 -18.33
CA GLN A 148 2.41 4.02 -18.08
C GLN A 148 2.12 4.51 -16.65
N PRO A 149 2.56 3.79 -15.61
CA PRO A 149 2.27 4.14 -14.23
C PRO A 149 2.92 5.49 -13.88
N LYS A 150 2.16 6.33 -13.16
CA LYS A 150 2.65 7.62 -12.68
C LYS A 150 3.45 7.44 -11.38
N ASP A 151 4.66 7.96 -11.33
CA ASP A 151 5.45 7.97 -10.10
C ASP A 151 4.87 8.97 -9.10
N ILE A 152 4.67 8.48 -7.86
CA ILE A 152 4.17 9.26 -6.73
C ILE A 152 5.02 9.09 -5.47
N THR A 153 6.23 8.56 -5.60
CA THR A 153 7.15 8.30 -4.48
C THR A 153 7.33 9.52 -3.59
N ASP A 154 7.61 10.66 -4.19
CA ASP A 154 7.80 11.92 -3.47
C ASP A 154 6.50 12.61 -3.03
N ALA A 155 5.45 12.53 -3.86
CA ALA A 155 4.20 13.23 -3.61
C ALA A 155 3.46 12.68 -2.36
N GLY A 156 3.56 11.38 -2.11
CA GLY A 156 2.97 10.76 -0.92
C GLY A 156 3.68 11.12 0.37
N MET A 157 4.94 11.51 0.32
CA MET A 157 5.76 11.86 1.49
C MET A 157 5.70 13.34 1.85
N LYS A 158 5.49 14.21 0.88
CA LYS A 158 5.40 15.66 1.05
C LYS A 158 4.05 16.14 1.60
N SER A 159 3.21 15.24 2.09
CA SER A 159 2.07 15.68 2.91
C SER A 159 2.62 16.40 4.14
N ALA A 160 2.48 17.70 4.13
CA ALA A 160 3.22 18.69 4.93
C ALA A 160 3.27 18.48 6.45
N LYS A 161 2.43 17.61 7.02
CA LYS A 161 2.44 17.25 8.44
C LYS A 161 3.55 16.25 8.85
N TYR A 162 4.11 15.50 7.91
CA TYR A 162 5.09 14.47 8.24
C TYR A 162 6.54 14.90 8.00
N HIS A 163 6.77 15.86 7.10
CA HIS A 163 8.13 16.37 6.81
C HIS A 163 8.73 17.13 8.00
N SER A 164 7.94 17.95 8.70
CA SER A 164 8.41 18.76 9.82
C SER A 164 8.87 17.96 11.05
N VAL A 165 8.40 16.72 11.21
CA VAL A 165 8.80 15.86 12.34
C VAL A 165 10.15 15.18 12.10
N PHE A 166 10.55 15.00 10.82
CA PHE A 166 11.81 14.33 10.48
C PHE A 166 13.00 15.29 10.37
N GLU A 167 12.81 16.47 9.84
CA GLU A 167 13.87 17.49 9.82
C GLU A 167 14.30 17.84 11.24
N LYS A 168 13.36 17.95 12.18
CA LYS A 168 13.68 18.18 13.60
C LYS A 168 14.51 17.05 14.24
N LYS A 169 14.37 15.80 13.79
CA LYS A 169 15.18 14.67 14.30
C LYS A 169 16.54 14.52 13.64
N ALA A 170 16.69 14.99 12.40
CA ALA A 170 17.98 15.02 11.71
C ALA A 170 18.94 16.06 12.31
N VAL A 171 18.40 17.18 12.79
CA VAL A 171 19.19 18.23 13.47
C VAL A 171 19.72 17.77 14.83
N PHE A 172 18.98 16.90 15.56
CA PHE A 172 19.44 16.35 16.85
C PHE A 172 20.53 15.26 16.75
N LYS A 173 20.87 14.77 15.55
CA LYS A 173 21.96 13.79 15.34
C LYS A 173 23.28 14.42 14.91
N LYS A 174 23.34 15.74 14.75
CA LYS A 174 24.56 16.49 14.39
C LYS A 174 25.11 17.39 15.49
N ALA A 175 24.68 17.20 16.73
CA ALA A 175 25.25 17.84 17.91
C ALA A 175 25.95 16.80 18.80
#